data_6ba2da62869054bc78bc8fc72e4d3572
#
_entry.id   6ba2da62869054bc78bc8fc72e4d3572
#
_cell.length_a   1.000
_cell.length_b   1.000
_cell.length_c   1.000
_cell.angle_alpha   90.00
_cell.angle_beta   90.00
_cell.angle_gamma   90.00
#
_symmetry.space_group_name_H-M   'P 1'
#
loop_
_entity.id
_entity.type
_entity.pdbx_description
1 polymer ?
#
loop_
_entity_poly.entity_id
_entity_poly.type
_entity_poly.pdbx_seq_one_letter_code
_entity_poly.pdbx_strand_id
1 'polypeptide(L)'
;VLDNEIARDLALGRTDIEFFARRWLNINGHRGQIDWWKACAERDESGYRPRYLTTVVSAGNRAGKTMAMAILCLHHAMYKMGIQQPKHDDPTDARRWSNVPYEWYHIGIQQETAELVHREISMILSGNHQAQKGAGCPLTNELGNIATVDKKYRGEYLWIKFHPVVGGASIHFRTTQEKAKALLGKDMNGISFDEAAFEPHLVEIYQEVLNLRRLSTGGPLHFIGTPTEGIGDYSDLWEMGNTENPGRDAQFISFRLSTRENVGYGLTKENFDSIVRQQAEYLVPQNVDGYFIEARDAYFASQSVDGAFDPDAPSECSPQRGHRYIQGCDPGISSDSTWAVVLDYTDRSRITAVRARRRVGKQTIPSVVNMVRENALLYQQDGAFCTTIVDETGLGGRLFRQEFNVIKPLRGYDFGGTKSKKLALLAMLKAMMDKKQLVIPRGQPWDDLRRQLLSYKLNDKKLETDAVMALALAAWYASRNPENPVKDPAFSYYGGSD
;
A
#
# COMPACT_ATOMS: atom_id res chain seq x y z
N VAL A 1 -46.61 8.26 -5.02
CA VAL A 1 -46.31 8.64 -3.62
C VAL A 1 -45.85 7.36 -2.94
N LEU A 2 -44.63 7.31 -2.43
CA LEU A 2 -44.15 6.17 -1.62
C LEU A 2 -45.01 6.06 -0.36
N ASP A 3 -45.25 4.84 0.08
CA ASP A 3 -45.86 4.58 1.37
C ASP A 3 -45.02 5.24 2.47
N ASN A 4 -45.67 5.83 3.47
CA ASN A 4 -45.01 6.52 4.57
C ASN A 4 -44.04 5.61 5.35
N GLU A 5 -44.32 4.33 5.44
CA GLU A 5 -43.46 3.34 6.07
C GLU A 5 -42.21 3.11 5.23
N ILE A 6 -42.35 2.92 3.92
CA ILE A 6 -41.20 2.79 2.97
C ILE A 6 -40.32 4.04 3.01
N ALA A 7 -40.91 5.23 3.01
CA ALA A 7 -40.17 6.47 3.07
C ALA A 7 -39.32 6.61 4.37
N ARG A 8 -39.95 6.24 5.51
CA ARG A 8 -39.27 6.20 6.82
C ARG A 8 -38.13 5.18 6.84
N ASP A 9 -38.36 3.98 6.34
CA ASP A 9 -37.34 2.93 6.33
C ASP A 9 -36.18 3.26 5.39
N LEU A 10 -36.43 3.94 4.27
CA LEU A 10 -35.38 4.49 3.41
C LEU A 10 -34.54 5.56 4.14
N ALA A 11 -35.22 6.45 4.89
CA ALA A 11 -34.51 7.46 5.68
C ALA A 11 -33.66 6.85 6.80
N LEU A 12 -34.13 5.82 7.48
CA LEU A 12 -33.36 5.07 8.48
C LEU A 12 -32.16 4.36 7.85
N GLY A 13 -32.36 3.68 6.72
CA GLY A 13 -31.27 3.01 6.00
C GLY A 13 -30.15 3.94 5.55
N ARG A 14 -30.42 5.22 5.39
CA ARG A 14 -29.40 6.22 5.02
C ARG A 14 -28.36 6.45 6.12
N THR A 15 -28.77 6.41 7.37
CA THR A 15 -27.89 6.68 8.53
C THR A 15 -27.46 5.39 9.23
N ASP A 16 -28.14 4.29 8.99
CA ASP A 16 -27.86 2.97 9.55
C ASP A 16 -27.70 1.92 8.44
N ILE A 17 -26.44 1.65 8.06
CA ILE A 17 -26.13 0.67 7.02
C ILE A 17 -26.46 -0.77 7.45
N GLU A 18 -26.42 -1.09 8.76
CA GLU A 18 -26.86 -2.39 9.27
C GLU A 18 -28.37 -2.57 9.06
N PHE A 19 -29.16 -1.53 9.39
CA PHE A 19 -30.59 -1.51 9.08
C PHE A 19 -30.83 -1.64 7.58
N PHE A 20 -30.09 -0.91 6.74
CA PHE A 20 -30.18 -1.02 5.28
C PHE A 20 -29.93 -2.43 4.79
N ALA A 21 -28.86 -3.08 5.22
CA ALA A 21 -28.54 -4.45 4.83
C ALA A 21 -29.64 -5.44 5.23
N ARG A 22 -30.12 -5.32 6.45
CA ARG A 22 -31.17 -6.22 7.01
C ARG A 22 -32.52 -5.96 6.38
N ARG A 23 -33.00 -4.70 6.36
CA ARG A 23 -34.36 -4.34 5.93
C ARG A 23 -34.51 -4.40 4.41
N TRP A 24 -33.52 -3.86 3.68
CA TRP A 24 -33.64 -3.68 2.25
C TRP A 24 -33.01 -4.78 1.42
N LEU A 25 -31.95 -5.42 1.93
CA LEU A 25 -31.26 -6.49 1.20
C LEU A 25 -31.54 -7.88 1.77
N ASN A 26 -32.19 -7.97 2.94
CA ASN A 26 -32.42 -9.21 3.66
C ASN A 26 -31.11 -9.98 3.95
N ILE A 27 -30.06 -9.24 4.33
CA ILE A 27 -28.74 -9.77 4.63
C ILE A 27 -28.30 -9.32 6.01
N ASN A 28 -27.85 -10.27 6.83
CA ASN A 28 -27.24 -10.01 8.13
C ASN A 28 -25.71 -10.12 7.99
N GLY A 29 -25.00 -9.08 8.44
CA GLY A 29 -23.55 -9.12 8.58
C GLY A 29 -23.12 -9.70 9.93
N HIS A 30 -21.91 -10.27 10.00
CA HIS A 30 -21.28 -10.57 11.27
C HIS A 30 -20.68 -9.30 11.89
N ARG A 31 -20.29 -9.37 13.17
CA ARG A 31 -19.89 -8.19 13.94
C ARG A 31 -18.82 -7.35 13.25
N GLY A 32 -17.72 -7.95 12.80
CA GLY A 32 -16.66 -7.20 12.15
C GLY A 32 -17.11 -6.47 10.87
N GLN A 33 -18.00 -7.07 10.06
CA GLN A 33 -18.59 -6.39 8.90
C GLN A 33 -19.44 -5.19 9.33
N ILE A 34 -20.28 -5.37 10.37
CA ILE A 34 -21.16 -4.33 10.89
C ILE A 34 -20.34 -3.15 11.42
N ASP A 35 -19.31 -3.42 12.22
CA ASP A 35 -18.43 -2.37 12.78
C ASP A 35 -17.73 -1.57 11.67
N TRP A 36 -17.23 -2.25 10.64
CA TRP A 36 -16.66 -1.61 9.48
C TRP A 36 -17.69 -0.78 8.69
N TRP A 37 -18.87 -1.35 8.40
CA TRP A 37 -19.92 -0.63 7.69
C TRP A 37 -20.36 0.64 8.42
N LYS A 38 -20.53 0.57 9.73
CA LYS A 38 -20.90 1.73 10.56
C LYS A 38 -19.85 2.83 10.45
N ALA A 39 -18.58 2.50 10.55
CA ALA A 39 -17.51 3.46 10.38
C ALA A 39 -17.45 4.07 8.96
N CYS A 40 -17.71 3.28 7.91
CA CYS A 40 -17.81 3.77 6.54
C CYS A 40 -19.01 4.71 6.33
N ALA A 41 -20.12 4.45 7.01
CA ALA A 41 -21.35 5.25 6.91
C ALA A 41 -21.39 6.43 7.88
N GLU A 42 -20.46 6.49 8.87
CA GLU A 42 -20.37 7.59 9.83
C GLU A 42 -20.05 8.92 9.12
N ARG A 43 -20.77 9.96 9.55
CA ARG A 43 -20.65 11.29 8.96
C ARG A 43 -20.02 12.25 9.96
N ASP A 44 -19.35 13.26 9.43
CA ASP A 44 -18.81 14.36 10.21
C ASP A 44 -19.92 15.27 10.78
N GLU A 45 -19.54 16.32 11.45
CA GLU A 45 -20.45 17.30 12.03
C GLU A 45 -21.36 18.00 10.99
N SER A 46 -20.97 18.02 9.71
CA SER A 46 -21.79 18.54 8.62
C SER A 46 -22.99 17.65 8.28
N GLY A 47 -22.94 16.37 8.70
CA GLY A 47 -23.99 15.37 8.48
C GLY A 47 -24.03 14.80 7.05
N TYR A 48 -23.09 15.15 6.18
CA TYR A 48 -23.04 14.60 4.81
C TYR A 48 -21.68 14.07 4.38
N ARG A 49 -20.57 14.60 4.89
CA ARG A 49 -19.23 14.12 4.58
C ARG A 49 -18.91 12.86 5.40
N PRO A 50 -18.13 11.93 4.85
CA PRO A 50 -17.66 10.79 5.63
C PRO A 50 -16.73 11.30 6.75
N ARG A 51 -16.90 10.74 7.96
CA ARG A 51 -16.03 11.02 9.09
C ARG A 51 -14.60 10.55 8.82
N TYR A 52 -14.47 9.35 8.24
CA TYR A 52 -13.21 8.77 7.85
C TYR A 52 -13.12 8.79 6.32
N LEU A 53 -12.16 9.53 5.79
CA LEU A 53 -11.94 9.61 4.35
C LEU A 53 -11.32 8.33 3.78
N THR A 54 -10.64 7.55 4.62
CA THR A 54 -10.03 6.29 4.21
C THR A 54 -10.26 5.20 5.26
N THR A 55 -10.74 4.05 4.82
CA THR A 55 -10.80 2.86 5.68
C THR A 55 -9.94 1.76 5.08
N VAL A 56 -9.23 1.01 5.95
CA VAL A 56 -8.36 -0.09 5.52
C VAL A 56 -8.72 -1.35 6.30
N VAL A 57 -9.08 -2.41 5.58
CA VAL A 57 -9.58 -3.65 6.18
C VAL A 57 -8.65 -4.81 5.86
N SER A 58 -7.92 -5.28 6.85
CA SER A 58 -7.17 -6.53 6.77
C SER A 58 -8.07 -7.71 7.13
N ALA A 59 -8.28 -8.64 6.22
CA ALA A 59 -9.28 -9.69 6.39
C ALA A 59 -8.75 -11.09 6.08
N GLY A 60 -9.17 -12.07 6.87
CA GLY A 60 -8.91 -13.47 6.58
C GLY A 60 -9.58 -13.96 5.30
N ASN A 61 -9.11 -15.08 4.78
CA ASN A 61 -9.74 -15.75 3.64
C ASN A 61 -11.14 -16.23 4.02
N ARG A 62 -12.14 -15.97 3.16
CA ARG A 62 -13.55 -16.32 3.45
C ARG A 62 -14.16 -15.56 4.64
N ALA A 63 -13.60 -14.42 5.04
CA ALA A 63 -14.22 -13.53 6.04
C ALA A 63 -15.45 -12.75 5.50
N GLY A 64 -15.88 -13.01 4.27
CA GLY A 64 -17.08 -12.34 3.70
C GLY A 64 -16.78 -10.96 3.11
N LYS A 65 -15.55 -10.69 2.69
CA LYS A 65 -15.07 -9.41 2.10
C LYS A 65 -15.97 -8.92 0.96
N THR A 66 -16.15 -9.77 -0.05
CA THR A 66 -16.81 -9.41 -1.32
C THR A 66 -18.26 -9.00 -1.10
N MET A 67 -19.01 -9.77 -0.29
CA MET A 67 -20.39 -9.43 0.09
C MET A 67 -20.43 -8.12 0.88
N ALA A 68 -19.53 -7.95 1.85
CA ALA A 68 -19.49 -6.75 2.66
C ALA A 68 -19.21 -5.49 1.81
N MET A 69 -18.29 -5.61 0.86
CA MET A 69 -17.98 -4.55 -0.10
C MET A 69 -19.15 -4.27 -1.05
N ALA A 70 -19.87 -5.31 -1.51
CA ALA A 70 -21.04 -5.15 -2.36
C ALA A 70 -22.13 -4.34 -1.66
N ILE A 71 -22.43 -4.65 -0.39
CA ILE A 71 -23.41 -3.91 0.42
C ILE A 71 -22.97 -2.46 0.62
N LEU A 72 -21.69 -2.22 0.90
CA LEU A 72 -21.14 -0.89 1.05
C LEU A 72 -21.29 -0.06 -0.23
N CYS A 73 -20.92 -0.63 -1.38
CA CYS A 73 -21.08 0.02 -2.69
C CYS A 73 -22.57 0.36 -2.98
N LEU A 74 -23.49 -0.56 -2.71
CA LEU A 74 -24.92 -0.33 -2.87
C LEU A 74 -25.42 0.79 -1.98
N HIS A 75 -25.08 0.76 -0.69
CA HIS A 75 -25.48 1.78 0.28
C HIS A 75 -24.95 3.17 -0.13
N HIS A 76 -23.66 3.27 -0.41
CA HIS A 76 -23.03 4.54 -0.71
C HIS A 76 -23.50 5.13 -2.04
N ALA A 77 -23.69 4.30 -3.06
CA ALA A 77 -24.24 4.75 -4.34
C ALA A 77 -25.70 5.17 -4.20
N MET A 78 -26.52 4.38 -3.52
CA MET A 78 -27.94 4.67 -3.35
C MET A 78 -28.18 5.95 -2.55
N TYR A 79 -27.41 6.16 -1.47
CA TYR A 79 -27.56 7.33 -0.60
C TYR A 79 -26.57 8.46 -0.90
N LYS A 80 -25.77 8.36 -1.97
CA LYS A 80 -24.78 9.36 -2.41
C LYS A 80 -23.91 9.85 -1.25
N MET A 81 -23.21 8.93 -0.60
CA MET A 81 -22.35 9.24 0.53
C MET A 81 -21.32 10.33 0.15
N GLY A 82 -21.18 11.35 0.99
CA GLY A 82 -20.27 12.46 0.76
C GLY A 82 -20.87 13.64 -0.01
N ILE A 83 -22.07 13.52 -0.55
CA ILE A 83 -22.79 14.63 -1.18
C ILE A 83 -23.81 15.19 -0.20
N GLN A 84 -23.79 16.52 -0.01
CA GLN A 84 -24.81 17.20 0.77
C GLN A 84 -26.19 16.95 0.16
N GLN A 85 -27.09 16.40 0.96
CA GLN A 85 -28.44 16.08 0.50
C GLN A 85 -29.25 17.36 0.36
N PRO A 86 -30.14 17.44 -0.65
CA PRO A 86 -31.11 18.53 -0.74
C PRO A 86 -31.99 18.54 0.51
N LYS A 87 -32.37 19.71 0.97
CA LYS A 87 -33.35 19.86 2.03
C LYS A 87 -34.69 19.31 1.53
N HIS A 88 -35.26 18.39 2.28
CA HIS A 88 -36.47 17.69 1.87
C HIS A 88 -37.66 18.65 1.61
N ASP A 89 -37.66 19.78 2.28
CA ASP A 89 -38.76 20.76 2.29
C ASP A 89 -38.54 21.93 1.33
N ASP A 90 -37.40 21.99 0.60
CA ASP A 90 -37.09 23.06 -0.35
C ASP A 90 -37.26 22.56 -1.80
N PRO A 91 -38.39 22.81 -2.45
CA PRO A 91 -38.59 22.42 -3.85
C PRO A 91 -37.68 23.14 -4.83
N THR A 92 -37.01 24.21 -4.40
CA THR A 92 -36.11 25.05 -5.23
C THR A 92 -34.65 24.60 -5.08
N ASP A 93 -34.33 23.71 -4.16
CA ASP A 93 -32.96 23.23 -3.99
C ASP A 93 -32.47 22.50 -5.26
N ALA A 94 -31.51 23.16 -5.95
CA ALA A 94 -30.91 22.67 -7.19
C ALA A 94 -30.19 21.32 -6.99
N ARG A 95 -29.92 20.94 -5.75
CA ARG A 95 -29.29 19.66 -5.38
C ARG A 95 -30.29 18.51 -5.27
N ARG A 96 -31.42 18.57 -6.00
CA ARG A 96 -32.39 17.47 -6.00
C ARG A 96 -31.68 16.15 -6.21
N TRP A 97 -32.02 15.16 -5.42
CA TRP A 97 -31.37 13.85 -5.33
C TRP A 97 -31.07 13.23 -6.70
N SER A 98 -32.01 13.23 -7.61
CA SER A 98 -31.87 12.69 -8.95
C SER A 98 -30.92 13.46 -9.88
N ASN A 99 -30.68 14.74 -9.60
CA ASN A 99 -29.93 15.63 -10.50
C ASN A 99 -28.47 15.78 -10.13
N VAL A 100 -28.02 15.26 -8.97
CA VAL A 100 -26.61 15.30 -8.55
C VAL A 100 -25.92 14.05 -9.08
N PRO A 101 -24.96 14.17 -10.02
CA PRO A 101 -24.18 13.04 -10.49
C PRO A 101 -23.45 12.36 -9.31
N TYR A 102 -23.38 11.05 -9.36
CA TYR A 102 -22.64 10.27 -8.36
C TYR A 102 -22.00 9.06 -9.01
N GLU A 103 -20.67 9.06 -9.01
CA GLU A 103 -19.85 8.04 -9.66
C GLU A 103 -19.00 7.32 -8.61
N TRP A 104 -19.35 6.07 -8.33
CA TRP A 104 -18.59 5.18 -7.46
C TRP A 104 -17.69 4.30 -8.30
N TYR A 105 -16.43 4.13 -7.89
CA TYR A 105 -15.49 3.26 -8.57
C TYR A 105 -15.07 2.10 -7.67
N HIS A 106 -15.43 0.89 -8.08
CA HIS A 106 -14.91 -0.33 -7.49
C HIS A 106 -13.71 -0.80 -8.30
N ILE A 107 -12.57 -1.01 -7.64
CA ILE A 107 -11.28 -1.30 -8.26
C ILE A 107 -10.80 -2.67 -7.79
N GLY A 108 -10.41 -3.52 -8.74
CA GLY A 108 -9.70 -4.76 -8.51
C GLY A 108 -8.31 -4.72 -9.16
N ILE A 109 -7.41 -5.60 -8.76
CA ILE A 109 -6.10 -5.72 -9.41
C ILE A 109 -6.26 -6.21 -10.84
N GLN A 110 -7.17 -7.14 -11.06
CA GLN A 110 -7.52 -7.71 -12.35
C GLN A 110 -9.02 -7.58 -12.59
N GLN A 111 -9.43 -7.71 -13.85
CA GLN A 111 -10.84 -7.60 -14.22
C GLN A 111 -11.71 -8.62 -13.48
N GLU A 112 -11.23 -9.85 -13.35
CA GLU A 112 -11.93 -10.93 -12.66
C GLU A 112 -12.20 -10.58 -11.19
N THR A 113 -11.27 -9.90 -10.51
CA THR A 113 -11.44 -9.47 -9.11
C THR A 113 -12.53 -8.41 -8.99
N ALA A 114 -12.50 -7.40 -9.86
CA ALA A 114 -13.54 -6.36 -9.88
C ALA A 114 -14.94 -6.95 -10.24
N GLU A 115 -15.00 -7.95 -11.11
CA GLU A 115 -16.23 -8.63 -11.50
C GLU A 115 -16.88 -9.43 -10.35
N LEU A 116 -16.11 -9.83 -9.33
CA LEU A 116 -16.68 -10.54 -8.18
C LEU A 116 -17.72 -9.67 -7.44
N VAL A 117 -17.38 -8.42 -7.15
CA VAL A 117 -18.30 -7.49 -6.45
C VAL A 117 -19.47 -7.11 -7.35
N HIS A 118 -19.27 -6.94 -8.65
CA HIS A 118 -20.35 -6.73 -9.62
C HIS A 118 -21.36 -7.90 -9.57
N ARG A 119 -20.85 -9.14 -9.61
CA ARG A 119 -21.69 -10.35 -9.53
C ARG A 119 -22.45 -10.44 -8.20
N GLU A 120 -21.78 -10.13 -7.08
CA GLU A 120 -22.44 -10.10 -5.77
C GLU A 120 -23.59 -9.10 -5.73
N ILE A 121 -23.38 -7.87 -6.20
CA ILE A 121 -24.43 -6.86 -6.29
C ILE A 121 -25.61 -7.35 -7.16
N SER A 122 -25.27 -7.95 -8.30
CA SER A 122 -26.29 -8.48 -9.22
C SER A 122 -27.13 -9.59 -8.58
N MET A 123 -26.49 -10.49 -7.85
CA MET A 123 -27.16 -11.57 -7.12
C MET A 123 -28.03 -11.03 -5.98
N ILE A 124 -27.54 -10.02 -5.24
CA ILE A 124 -28.29 -9.37 -4.16
C ILE A 124 -29.55 -8.70 -4.73
N LEU A 125 -29.42 -7.87 -5.76
CA LEU A 125 -30.54 -7.14 -6.37
C LEU A 125 -31.56 -8.06 -7.03
N SER A 126 -31.13 -9.19 -7.58
CA SER A 126 -32.04 -10.20 -8.14
C SER A 126 -32.73 -11.09 -7.09
N GLY A 127 -32.36 -10.96 -5.81
CA GLY A 127 -32.91 -11.79 -4.73
C GLY A 127 -32.37 -13.22 -4.69
N ASN A 128 -31.29 -13.51 -5.43
CA ASN A 128 -30.71 -14.85 -5.58
C ASN A 128 -29.44 -15.07 -4.76
N HIS A 129 -29.04 -14.10 -3.94
CA HIS A 129 -27.85 -14.25 -3.11
C HIS A 129 -28.09 -15.25 -1.97
N GLN A 130 -27.12 -16.15 -1.72
CA GLN A 130 -27.27 -17.22 -0.73
C GLN A 130 -27.59 -16.71 0.69
N ALA A 131 -27.07 -15.54 1.08
CA ALA A 131 -27.36 -14.95 2.39
C ALA A 131 -28.81 -14.50 2.56
N GLN A 132 -29.56 -14.32 1.47
CA GLN A 132 -30.99 -13.99 1.47
C GLN A 132 -31.90 -15.21 1.71
N LYS A 133 -31.32 -16.41 1.68
CA LYS A 133 -32.02 -17.69 2.00
C LYS A 133 -33.34 -17.89 1.25
N GLY A 134 -33.44 -17.40 0.01
CA GLY A 134 -34.62 -17.49 -0.84
C GLY A 134 -35.74 -16.49 -0.52
N ALA A 135 -35.56 -15.58 0.43
CA ALA A 135 -36.54 -14.56 0.78
C ALA A 135 -36.58 -13.35 -0.19
N GLY A 136 -35.68 -13.34 -1.17
CA GLY A 136 -35.58 -12.26 -2.17
C GLY A 136 -34.92 -10.98 -1.64
N CYS A 137 -34.99 -9.93 -2.45
CA CYS A 137 -34.48 -8.60 -2.13
C CYS A 137 -35.65 -7.63 -1.91
N PRO A 138 -35.97 -7.24 -0.67
CA PRO A 138 -37.05 -6.28 -0.40
C PRO A 138 -36.90 -4.96 -1.17
N LEU A 139 -35.68 -4.49 -1.36
CA LEU A 139 -35.39 -3.26 -2.10
C LEU A 139 -35.97 -3.28 -3.53
N THR A 140 -35.72 -4.35 -4.27
CA THR A 140 -36.30 -4.52 -5.63
C THR A 140 -37.72 -4.96 -5.63
N ASN A 141 -38.18 -5.71 -4.63
CA ASN A 141 -39.56 -6.16 -4.52
C ASN A 141 -40.55 -5.00 -4.24
N GLU A 142 -40.14 -4.05 -3.38
CA GLU A 142 -40.99 -2.93 -2.95
C GLU A 142 -40.82 -1.70 -3.86
N LEU A 143 -39.61 -1.43 -4.40
CA LEU A 143 -39.32 -0.27 -5.23
C LEU A 143 -39.30 -0.60 -6.74
N GLY A 144 -39.45 -1.86 -7.12
CA GLY A 144 -39.34 -2.32 -8.49
C GLY A 144 -37.90 -2.42 -8.97
N ASN A 145 -37.71 -2.51 -10.28
CA ASN A 145 -36.36 -2.56 -10.87
C ASN A 145 -35.67 -1.20 -10.72
N ILE A 146 -34.82 -1.07 -9.73
CA ILE A 146 -34.14 0.19 -9.37
C ILE A 146 -32.82 0.43 -10.07
N ALA A 147 -32.26 -0.57 -10.74
CA ALA A 147 -30.96 -0.47 -11.37
C ALA A 147 -30.90 -1.26 -12.68
N THR A 148 -30.15 -0.73 -13.64
CA THR A 148 -29.70 -1.45 -14.81
C THR A 148 -28.31 -2.00 -14.51
N VAL A 149 -28.18 -3.33 -14.65
CA VAL A 149 -26.91 -4.05 -14.50
C VAL A 149 -26.37 -4.32 -15.88
N ASP A 150 -25.21 -3.78 -16.18
CA ASP A 150 -24.57 -3.99 -17.48
C ASP A 150 -24.01 -5.40 -17.58
N LYS A 151 -24.19 -5.99 -18.76
CA LYS A 151 -23.54 -7.24 -19.13
C LYS A 151 -22.39 -6.91 -20.05
N LYS A 152 -21.19 -7.38 -19.72
CA LYS A 152 -19.96 -7.20 -20.50
C LYS A 152 -20.21 -7.24 -22.01
N TYR A 153 -19.95 -6.15 -22.70
CA TYR A 153 -20.12 -6.06 -24.14
C TYR A 153 -18.83 -5.53 -24.80
N ARG A 154 -18.21 -6.34 -25.65
CA ARG A 154 -17.10 -6.00 -26.58
C ARG A 154 -15.93 -5.21 -25.97
N GLY A 155 -15.41 -5.61 -24.80
CA GLY A 155 -14.20 -5.01 -24.23
C GLY A 155 -14.44 -3.77 -23.36
N GLU A 156 -15.68 -3.35 -23.17
CA GLU A 156 -16.03 -2.32 -22.20
C GLU A 156 -16.04 -2.91 -20.78
N TYR A 157 -15.83 -2.03 -19.79
CA TYR A 157 -15.88 -2.40 -18.39
C TYR A 157 -17.34 -2.48 -17.91
N LEU A 158 -17.56 -3.27 -16.85
CA LEU A 158 -18.87 -3.41 -16.22
C LEU A 158 -19.24 -2.18 -15.40
N TRP A 159 -20.53 -1.90 -15.37
CA TRP A 159 -21.13 -0.86 -14.53
C TRP A 159 -22.53 -1.25 -14.06
N ILE A 160 -23.00 -0.62 -13.00
CA ILE A 160 -24.37 -0.70 -12.51
C ILE A 160 -24.88 0.73 -12.42
N LYS A 161 -26.00 1.03 -13.08
CA LYS A 161 -26.61 2.36 -13.09
C LYS A 161 -27.96 2.31 -12.40
N PHE A 162 -28.10 3.13 -11.38
CA PHE A 162 -29.37 3.29 -10.68
C PHE A 162 -30.31 4.20 -11.47
N HIS A 163 -31.61 3.89 -11.37
CA HIS A 163 -32.63 4.74 -11.95
C HIS A 163 -32.69 6.12 -11.26
N PRO A 164 -33.03 7.19 -11.99
CA PRO A 164 -33.14 8.53 -11.40
C PRO A 164 -34.09 8.60 -10.19
N VAL A 165 -35.13 7.77 -10.15
CA VAL A 165 -36.07 7.67 -9.03
C VAL A 165 -35.42 7.30 -7.69
N VAL A 166 -34.31 6.60 -7.74
CA VAL A 166 -33.48 6.23 -6.58
C VAL A 166 -32.10 6.89 -6.60
N GLY A 167 -32.02 8.08 -7.22
CA GLY A 167 -30.85 8.92 -7.17
C GLY A 167 -29.95 8.94 -8.42
N GLY A 168 -30.06 7.97 -9.33
CA GLY A 168 -29.34 7.97 -10.61
C GLY A 168 -27.80 7.81 -10.52
N ALA A 169 -27.29 7.22 -9.44
CA ALA A 169 -25.87 6.96 -9.26
C ALA A 169 -25.36 5.85 -10.20
N SER A 170 -24.05 5.82 -10.43
CA SER A 170 -23.38 4.73 -11.17
C SER A 170 -22.27 4.09 -10.34
N ILE A 171 -22.13 2.77 -10.43
CA ILE A 171 -20.98 2.03 -9.88
C ILE A 171 -20.21 1.47 -11.07
N HIS A 172 -18.93 1.85 -11.19
CA HIS A 172 -18.02 1.43 -12.24
C HIS A 172 -17.03 0.41 -11.69
N PHE A 173 -16.79 -0.67 -12.44
CA PHE A 173 -15.86 -1.74 -12.08
C PHE A 173 -14.60 -1.62 -12.94
N ARG A 174 -13.46 -1.37 -12.31
CA ARG A 174 -12.20 -1.02 -12.96
C ARG A 174 -11.03 -1.82 -12.42
N THR A 175 -9.87 -1.68 -13.06
CA THR A 175 -8.63 -2.35 -12.64
C THR A 175 -7.50 -1.37 -12.46
N THR A 176 -6.47 -1.79 -11.72
CA THR A 176 -5.20 -1.06 -11.56
C THR A 176 -4.22 -1.30 -12.70
N GLN A 177 -4.58 -2.07 -13.72
CA GLN A 177 -3.71 -2.34 -14.86
C GLN A 177 -3.06 -1.05 -15.39
N GLU A 178 -1.79 -1.15 -15.81
CA GLU A 178 -0.97 -0.01 -16.22
C GLU A 178 -0.88 1.11 -15.16
N LYS A 179 -0.79 0.74 -13.87
CA LYS A 179 -0.77 1.67 -12.73
C LYS A 179 -2.00 2.58 -12.71
N ALA A 180 -3.16 2.00 -12.95
CA ALA A 180 -4.45 2.68 -12.91
C ALA A 180 -4.60 3.87 -13.89
N LYS A 181 -3.84 3.92 -14.97
CA LYS A 181 -3.91 5.01 -15.98
C LYS A 181 -5.31 5.23 -16.55
N ALA A 182 -6.10 4.18 -16.68
CA ALA A 182 -7.49 4.25 -17.16
C ALA A 182 -8.42 5.05 -16.24
N LEU A 183 -7.99 5.35 -15.01
CA LEU A 183 -8.72 6.14 -14.02
C LEU A 183 -8.38 7.63 -14.07
N LEU A 184 -7.36 8.03 -14.82
CA LEU A 184 -6.98 9.42 -14.97
C LEU A 184 -8.10 10.23 -15.66
N GLY A 185 -8.34 11.47 -15.19
CA GLY A 185 -9.36 12.36 -15.72
C GLY A 185 -10.80 12.01 -15.31
N LYS A 186 -11.00 11.13 -14.33
CA LYS A 186 -12.32 10.80 -13.76
C LYS A 186 -12.48 11.46 -12.39
N ASP A 187 -13.61 12.13 -12.16
CA ASP A 187 -13.99 12.53 -10.80
C ASP A 187 -14.72 11.39 -10.12
N MET A 188 -14.33 11.08 -8.88
CA MET A 188 -14.84 9.94 -8.14
C MET A 188 -15.49 10.40 -6.84
N ASN A 189 -16.79 10.11 -6.69
CA ASN A 189 -17.51 10.43 -5.46
C ASN A 189 -17.25 9.42 -4.35
N GLY A 190 -16.70 8.28 -4.69
CA GLY A 190 -16.23 7.27 -3.75
C GLY A 190 -15.50 6.14 -4.47
N ILE A 191 -14.64 5.49 -3.73
CA ILE A 191 -13.76 4.45 -4.26
C ILE A 191 -13.76 3.27 -3.29
N SER A 192 -13.79 2.06 -3.84
CA SER A 192 -13.50 0.83 -3.12
C SER A 192 -12.44 0.03 -3.87
N PHE A 193 -11.47 -0.52 -3.15
CA PHE A 193 -10.37 -1.28 -3.74
C PHE A 193 -10.26 -2.65 -3.08
N ASP A 194 -10.59 -3.70 -3.83
CA ASP A 194 -10.54 -5.10 -3.37
C ASP A 194 -9.19 -5.75 -3.68
N GLU A 195 -8.77 -6.64 -2.79
CA GLU A 195 -7.48 -7.35 -2.80
C GLU A 195 -6.28 -6.38 -2.87
N ALA A 196 -6.40 -5.21 -2.24
CA ALA A 196 -5.40 -4.15 -2.27
C ALA A 196 -4.01 -4.59 -1.78
N ALA A 197 -3.94 -5.60 -0.90
CA ALA A 197 -2.68 -6.15 -0.39
C ALA A 197 -1.79 -6.78 -1.48
N PHE A 198 -2.36 -7.15 -2.63
CA PHE A 198 -1.63 -7.76 -3.73
C PHE A 198 -1.22 -6.75 -4.83
N GLU A 199 -1.55 -5.46 -4.66
CA GLU A 199 -1.15 -4.44 -5.62
C GLU A 199 0.29 -3.99 -5.36
N PRO A 200 1.24 -4.26 -6.27
CA PRO A 200 2.65 -3.98 -6.04
C PRO A 200 2.99 -2.47 -6.06
N HIS A 201 2.09 -1.63 -6.59
CA HIS A 201 2.24 -0.18 -6.68
C HIS A 201 1.19 0.55 -5.84
N LEU A 202 0.75 -0.04 -4.75
CA LEU A 202 -0.41 0.43 -3.98
C LEU A 202 -0.27 1.88 -3.51
N VAL A 203 0.87 2.24 -2.92
CA VAL A 203 1.10 3.60 -2.41
C VAL A 203 1.19 4.62 -3.56
N GLU A 204 1.87 4.27 -4.66
CA GLU A 204 1.96 5.13 -5.85
C GLU A 204 0.56 5.38 -6.44
N ILE A 205 -0.24 4.33 -6.63
CA ILE A 205 -1.61 4.43 -7.14
C ILE A 205 -2.51 5.23 -6.17
N TYR A 206 -2.38 4.98 -4.87
CA TYR A 206 -3.13 5.73 -3.86
C TYR A 206 -2.82 7.23 -3.93
N GLN A 207 -1.55 7.60 -3.90
CA GLN A 207 -1.12 9.00 -3.81
C GLN A 207 -1.30 9.76 -5.13
N GLU A 208 -0.92 9.15 -6.26
CA GLU A 208 -0.86 9.82 -7.56
C GLU A 208 -2.15 9.73 -8.36
N VAL A 209 -2.98 8.71 -8.10
CA VAL A 209 -4.22 8.51 -8.85
C VAL A 209 -5.45 8.65 -7.96
N LEU A 210 -5.66 7.75 -7.00
CA LEU A 210 -6.95 7.64 -6.30
C LEU A 210 -7.23 8.85 -5.42
N ASN A 211 -6.25 9.28 -4.65
CA ASN A 211 -6.40 10.42 -3.76
C ASN A 211 -6.66 11.71 -4.54
N LEU A 212 -6.00 11.90 -5.70
CA LEU A 212 -6.22 13.06 -6.56
C LEU A 212 -7.62 13.05 -7.21
N ARG A 213 -8.17 11.87 -7.54
CA ARG A 213 -9.48 11.76 -8.20
C ARG A 213 -10.65 12.04 -7.26
N ARG A 214 -10.48 11.94 -5.97
CA ARG A 214 -11.50 12.25 -4.96
C ARG A 214 -11.35 13.64 -4.33
N LEU A 215 -10.30 14.40 -4.63
CA LEU A 215 -10.07 15.72 -4.03
C LEU A 215 -11.22 16.70 -4.29
N SER A 216 -11.76 16.74 -5.51
CA SER A 216 -12.85 17.61 -5.88
C SER A 216 -14.18 17.24 -5.23
N THR A 217 -14.36 15.97 -4.90
CA THR A 217 -15.62 15.42 -4.37
C THR A 217 -15.59 15.24 -2.85
N GLY A 218 -14.39 15.08 -2.25
CA GLY A 218 -14.23 14.72 -0.85
C GLY A 218 -14.75 13.31 -0.53
N GLY A 219 -14.83 12.43 -1.53
CA GLY A 219 -15.41 11.10 -1.40
C GLY A 219 -14.54 10.13 -0.58
N PRO A 220 -15.16 9.09 0.02
CA PRO A 220 -14.43 8.09 0.79
C PRO A 220 -13.66 7.12 -0.11
N LEU A 221 -12.62 6.50 0.47
CA LEU A 221 -11.84 5.43 -0.13
C LEU A 221 -11.75 4.25 0.83
N HIS A 222 -12.15 3.08 0.38
CA HIS A 222 -12.18 1.86 1.19
C HIS A 222 -11.27 0.80 0.58
N PHE A 223 -10.19 0.45 1.29
CA PHE A 223 -9.33 -0.67 0.95
C PHE A 223 -9.74 -1.92 1.71
N ILE A 224 -9.75 -3.05 1.01
CA ILE A 224 -9.93 -4.35 1.64
C ILE A 224 -8.98 -5.37 0.98
N GLY A 225 -8.45 -6.28 1.76
CA GLY A 225 -7.59 -7.35 1.24
C GLY A 225 -7.22 -8.37 2.32
N THR A 226 -6.73 -9.52 1.88
CA THR A 226 -6.07 -10.48 2.76
C THR A 226 -4.61 -10.07 2.88
N PRO A 227 -4.04 -9.94 4.10
CA PRO A 227 -2.64 -9.58 4.25
C PRO A 227 -1.74 -10.61 3.56
N THR A 228 -0.68 -10.14 2.92
CA THR A 228 0.36 -10.98 2.35
C THR A 228 1.46 -11.25 3.38
N GLU A 229 2.33 -12.24 3.14
CA GLU A 229 3.50 -12.44 3.96
C GLU A 229 4.42 -11.21 3.90
N GLY A 230 4.80 -10.71 5.06
CA GLY A 230 5.69 -9.57 5.23
C GLY A 230 4.96 -8.25 5.48
N ILE A 231 5.73 -7.29 5.98
CA ILE A 231 5.32 -5.91 6.17
C ILE A 231 5.56 -5.17 4.85
N GLY A 232 4.58 -4.40 4.40
CA GLY A 232 4.65 -3.69 3.12
C GLY A 232 3.62 -2.57 3.03
N ASP A 233 3.42 -2.02 1.83
CA ASP A 233 2.56 -0.87 1.57
C ASP A 233 1.17 -0.98 2.19
N TYR A 234 0.58 -2.18 2.14
CA TYR A 234 -0.76 -2.41 2.69
C TYR A 234 -0.80 -2.40 4.21
N SER A 235 0.23 -2.96 4.87
CA SER A 235 0.36 -2.88 6.33
C SER A 235 0.61 -1.44 6.79
N ASP A 236 1.40 -0.68 6.04
CA ASP A 236 1.68 0.73 6.36
C ASP A 236 0.40 1.59 6.25
N LEU A 237 -0.42 1.37 5.19
CA LEU A 237 -1.74 2.01 5.08
C LEU A 237 -2.68 1.60 6.22
N TRP A 238 -2.63 0.34 6.64
CA TRP A 238 -3.45 -0.14 7.75
C TRP A 238 -3.02 0.51 9.08
N GLU A 239 -1.72 0.67 9.31
CA GLU A 239 -1.19 1.34 10.50
C GLU A 239 -1.59 2.82 10.59
N MET A 240 -1.81 3.51 9.47
CA MET A 240 -2.31 4.89 9.47
C MET A 240 -3.67 5.03 10.15
N GLY A 241 -4.51 4.00 10.12
CA GLY A 241 -5.84 3.99 10.73
C GLY A 241 -5.93 3.12 11.99
N ASN A 242 -4.85 2.46 12.39
CA ASN A 242 -4.84 1.61 13.57
C ASN A 242 -5.06 2.42 14.85
N THR A 243 -6.14 2.11 15.58
CA THR A 243 -6.52 2.84 16.79
C THR A 243 -5.53 2.69 17.93
N GLU A 244 -4.68 1.66 17.90
CA GLU A 244 -3.61 1.45 18.88
C GLU A 244 -2.33 2.24 18.53
N ASN A 245 -2.24 2.79 17.31
CA ASN A 245 -1.10 3.58 16.87
C ASN A 245 -1.27 5.06 17.33
N PRO A 246 -0.39 5.58 18.21
CA PRO A 246 -0.47 6.98 18.65
C PRO A 246 -0.30 8.01 17.53
N GLY A 247 0.40 7.62 16.45
CA GLY A 247 0.65 8.46 15.27
C GLY A 247 -0.38 8.32 14.16
N ARG A 248 -1.54 7.70 14.43
CA ARG A 248 -2.58 7.51 13.41
C ARG A 248 -3.08 8.81 12.80
N ASP A 249 -3.45 8.75 11.53
CA ASP A 249 -4.16 9.85 10.87
C ASP A 249 -5.66 9.82 11.27
N ALA A 250 -6.18 10.96 11.73
CA ALA A 250 -7.58 11.09 12.15
C ALA A 250 -8.60 10.85 11.02
N GLN A 251 -8.17 10.96 9.75
CA GLN A 251 -9.00 10.69 8.58
C GLN A 251 -9.00 9.21 8.18
N PHE A 252 -8.18 8.38 8.83
CA PHE A 252 -8.10 6.95 8.61
C PHE A 252 -8.71 6.17 9.76
N ILE A 253 -9.28 5.01 9.42
CA ILE A 253 -9.64 3.98 10.40
C ILE A 253 -9.41 2.60 9.80
N SER A 254 -8.90 1.68 10.62
CA SER A 254 -8.53 0.34 10.18
C SER A 254 -9.26 -0.74 10.96
N PHE A 255 -9.58 -1.83 10.27
CA PHE A 255 -10.31 -2.97 10.83
C PHE A 255 -9.61 -4.28 10.51
N ARG A 256 -9.89 -5.29 11.34
CA ARG A 256 -9.61 -6.69 11.02
C ARG A 256 -10.93 -7.44 10.92
N LEU A 257 -11.05 -8.28 9.89
CA LEU A 257 -12.16 -9.21 9.72
C LEU A 257 -11.64 -10.63 9.82
N SER A 258 -12.00 -11.35 10.87
CA SER A 258 -11.63 -12.75 11.00
C SER A 258 -12.60 -13.67 10.27
N THR A 259 -12.08 -14.72 9.62
CA THR A 259 -12.88 -15.81 9.06
C THR A 259 -13.76 -16.48 10.11
N ARG A 260 -13.30 -16.48 11.38
CA ARG A 260 -14.06 -17.06 12.51
C ARG A 260 -15.41 -16.40 12.71
N GLU A 261 -15.50 -15.09 12.48
CA GLU A 261 -16.73 -14.34 12.62
C GLU A 261 -17.77 -14.68 11.53
N ASN A 262 -17.31 -15.18 10.38
CA ASN A 262 -18.19 -15.56 9.27
C ASN A 262 -18.84 -16.96 9.45
N VAL A 263 -18.45 -17.71 10.50
CA VAL A 263 -19.07 -18.98 10.83
C VAL A 263 -20.52 -18.77 11.27
N GLY A 264 -21.46 -19.44 10.60
CA GLY A 264 -22.90 -19.26 10.80
C GLY A 264 -23.56 -18.19 9.94
N TYR A 265 -22.76 -17.39 9.22
CA TYR A 265 -23.24 -16.41 8.23
C TYR A 265 -23.03 -16.91 6.80
N GLY A 266 -21.82 -16.87 6.28
CA GLY A 266 -21.46 -17.35 4.94
C GLY A 266 -20.60 -18.60 4.93
N LEU A 267 -20.27 -19.16 6.10
CA LEU A 267 -19.40 -20.30 6.26
C LEU A 267 -19.95 -21.27 7.31
N THR A 268 -19.99 -22.58 7.00
CA THR A 268 -20.34 -23.59 8.00
C THR A 268 -19.14 -23.88 8.91
N LYS A 269 -19.42 -24.43 10.10
CA LYS A 269 -18.35 -24.80 11.04
C LYS A 269 -17.43 -25.88 10.45
N GLU A 270 -18.00 -26.86 9.76
CA GLU A 270 -17.24 -27.96 9.12
C GLU A 270 -16.26 -27.43 8.07
N ASN A 271 -16.74 -26.49 7.24
CA ASN A 271 -15.90 -25.85 6.22
C ASN A 271 -14.79 -25.00 6.86
N PHE A 272 -15.12 -24.26 7.93
CA PHE A 272 -14.15 -23.48 8.69
C PHE A 272 -13.07 -24.40 9.29
N ASP A 273 -13.45 -25.47 9.99
CA ASP A 273 -12.51 -26.41 10.59
C ASP A 273 -11.64 -27.10 9.53
N SER A 274 -12.18 -27.32 8.32
CA SER A 274 -11.41 -27.84 7.18
C SER A 274 -10.37 -26.81 6.68
N ILE A 275 -10.76 -25.55 6.56
CA ILE A 275 -9.83 -24.46 6.16
C ILE A 275 -8.67 -24.36 7.16
N VAL A 276 -8.97 -24.32 8.46
CA VAL A 276 -7.92 -24.21 9.51
C VAL A 276 -6.98 -25.41 9.49
N ARG A 277 -7.51 -26.64 9.35
CA ARG A 277 -6.69 -27.86 9.30
C ARG A 277 -5.76 -27.92 8.07
N GLN A 278 -6.15 -27.30 6.97
CA GLN A 278 -5.35 -27.28 5.74
C GLN A 278 -4.29 -26.16 5.72
N GLN A 279 -4.37 -25.18 6.64
CA GLN A 279 -3.39 -24.12 6.76
C GLN A 279 -2.18 -24.60 7.58
N ALA A 280 -0.99 -24.13 7.21
CA ALA A 280 0.15 -24.20 8.11
C ALA A 280 -0.13 -23.33 9.36
N GLU A 281 0.19 -23.84 10.54
CA GLU A 281 -0.15 -23.18 11.81
C GLU A 281 0.29 -21.70 11.87
N TYR A 282 1.48 -21.39 11.36
CA TYR A 282 2.01 -20.03 11.34
C TYR A 282 1.26 -19.08 10.39
N LEU A 283 0.51 -19.60 9.40
CA LEU A 283 -0.30 -18.81 8.48
C LEU A 283 -1.73 -18.58 8.99
N VAL A 284 -2.16 -19.28 10.05
CA VAL A 284 -3.50 -19.11 10.60
C VAL A 284 -3.77 -17.65 11.04
N PRO A 285 -2.86 -16.96 11.75
CA PRO A 285 -3.07 -15.55 12.09
C PRO A 285 -3.31 -14.67 10.87
N GLN A 286 -2.58 -14.89 9.78
CA GLN A 286 -2.72 -14.12 8.55
C GLN A 286 -3.97 -14.51 7.77
N ASN A 287 -4.08 -15.81 7.41
CA ASN A 287 -5.07 -16.26 6.44
C ASN A 287 -6.46 -16.44 7.04
N VAL A 288 -6.57 -16.58 8.36
CA VAL A 288 -7.83 -16.75 9.09
C VAL A 288 -8.20 -15.49 9.88
N ASP A 289 -7.24 -14.90 10.57
CA ASP A 289 -7.53 -13.82 11.51
C ASP A 289 -7.18 -12.42 10.99
N GLY A 290 -6.57 -12.33 9.77
CA GLY A 290 -6.27 -11.06 9.12
C GLY A 290 -5.11 -10.28 9.75
N TYR A 291 -4.21 -10.95 10.47
CA TYR A 291 -3.01 -10.31 11.01
C TYR A 291 -1.91 -10.23 9.97
N PHE A 292 -1.17 -9.13 9.99
CA PHE A 292 0.10 -9.07 9.29
C PHE A 292 1.13 -9.90 10.06
N ILE A 293 1.78 -10.83 9.37
CA ILE A 293 2.84 -11.66 9.96
C ILE A 293 4.16 -11.37 9.26
N GLU A 294 5.24 -11.50 10.01
CA GLU A 294 6.57 -11.39 9.42
C GLU A 294 6.80 -12.53 8.41
N ALA A 295 7.51 -12.21 7.33
CA ALA A 295 7.93 -13.23 6.39
C ALA A 295 8.83 -14.24 7.11
N ARG A 296 8.44 -15.51 7.14
CA ARG A 296 9.17 -16.57 7.85
C ARG A 296 10.61 -16.73 7.38
N ASP A 297 10.88 -16.36 6.15
CA ASP A 297 12.19 -16.41 5.50
C ASP A 297 12.79 -15.02 5.30
N ALA A 298 12.28 -13.98 6.01
CA ALA A 298 12.92 -12.68 6.03
C ALA A 298 14.36 -12.81 6.53
N TYR A 299 15.30 -12.25 5.78
CA TYR A 299 16.72 -12.32 6.11
C TYR A 299 17.09 -11.49 7.34
N PHE A 300 16.43 -10.32 7.48
CA PHE A 300 16.62 -9.42 8.62
C PHE A 300 15.43 -9.55 9.57
N ALA A 301 15.71 -9.75 10.87
CA ALA A 301 14.67 -9.77 11.88
C ALA A 301 14.06 -8.36 12.06
N SER A 302 12.73 -8.25 12.14
CA SER A 302 12.04 -6.97 12.26
C SER A 302 12.53 -6.18 13.47
N GLN A 303 12.74 -6.84 14.61
CA GLN A 303 13.26 -6.19 15.81
C GLN A 303 14.63 -5.56 15.60
N SER A 304 15.51 -6.19 14.81
CA SER A 304 16.84 -5.65 14.49
C SER A 304 16.74 -4.47 13.50
N VAL A 305 15.83 -4.58 12.53
CA VAL A 305 15.54 -3.48 11.58
C VAL A 305 14.97 -2.30 12.34
N ASP A 306 13.89 -2.48 13.10
CA ASP A 306 13.23 -1.41 13.86
C ASP A 306 14.16 -0.78 14.89
N GLY A 307 15.02 -1.57 15.51
CA GLY A 307 16.04 -1.07 16.45
C GLY A 307 17.14 -0.24 15.79
N ALA A 308 17.30 -0.30 14.47
CA ALA A 308 18.24 0.54 13.72
C ALA A 308 17.61 1.86 13.25
N PHE A 309 16.26 1.97 13.21
CA PHE A 309 15.55 3.17 12.78
C PHE A 309 15.20 4.07 13.97
N ASP A 310 15.70 5.30 13.92
CA ASP A 310 15.53 6.31 14.99
C ASP A 310 14.63 7.44 14.47
N PRO A 311 13.41 7.60 15.03
CA PRO A 311 12.49 8.66 14.63
C PRO A 311 12.99 10.08 14.96
N ASP A 312 13.89 10.20 15.92
CA ASP A 312 14.44 11.49 16.35
C ASP A 312 15.71 11.88 15.55
N ALA A 313 16.24 10.95 14.75
CA ALA A 313 17.38 11.25 13.88
C ALA A 313 16.94 12.13 12.70
N PRO A 314 17.69 13.21 12.38
CA PRO A 314 17.38 14.08 11.25
C PRO A 314 17.51 13.31 9.92
N SER A 315 16.53 13.47 9.03
CA SER A 315 16.47 12.77 7.74
C SER A 315 17.64 13.09 6.82
N GLU A 316 18.25 14.25 6.98
CA GLU A 316 19.50 14.68 6.33
C GLU A 316 20.37 15.45 7.32
N CYS A 317 21.69 15.22 7.26
CA CYS A 317 22.69 15.99 8.02
C CYS A 317 23.67 16.66 7.06
N SER A 318 24.03 17.89 7.35
CA SER A 318 25.13 18.56 6.66
C SER A 318 26.49 17.94 7.03
N PRO A 319 27.49 17.97 6.13
CA PRO A 319 28.83 17.48 6.42
C PRO A 319 29.46 18.24 7.59
N GLN A 320 30.23 17.52 8.40
CA GLN A 320 30.95 18.10 9.55
C GLN A 320 32.44 17.99 9.32
N ARG A 321 33.17 19.03 9.75
CA ARG A 321 34.61 19.10 9.59
C ARG A 321 35.30 17.94 10.29
N GLY A 322 36.19 17.25 9.55
CA GLY A 322 36.97 16.13 10.07
C GLY A 322 36.22 14.81 10.13
N HIS A 323 34.90 14.81 9.80
CA HIS A 323 34.12 13.58 9.74
C HIS A 323 34.45 12.74 8.49
N ARG A 324 34.23 11.43 8.62
CA ARG A 324 34.49 10.44 7.56
C ARG A 324 33.17 9.86 7.09
N TYR A 325 32.94 10.01 5.80
CA TYR A 325 31.72 9.55 5.14
C TYR A 325 32.01 8.46 4.12
N ILE A 326 31.05 7.59 3.93
CA ILE A 326 31.03 6.58 2.89
C ILE A 326 29.70 6.59 2.17
N GLN A 327 29.75 6.67 0.86
CA GLN A 327 28.58 6.53 0.01
C GLN A 327 28.56 5.15 -0.63
N GLY A 328 27.52 4.37 -0.40
CA GLY A 328 27.20 3.16 -1.16
C GLY A 328 26.20 3.47 -2.27
N CYS A 329 26.39 2.93 -3.46
CA CYS A 329 25.50 3.12 -4.58
C CYS A 329 25.20 1.79 -5.28
N ASP A 330 23.92 1.53 -5.47
CA ASP A 330 23.38 0.48 -6.34
C ASP A 330 22.68 1.14 -7.54
N PRO A 331 23.32 1.13 -8.73
CA PRO A 331 22.82 1.85 -9.88
C PRO A 331 21.84 1.02 -10.72
N GLY A 332 20.57 1.44 -10.82
CA GLY A 332 19.57 0.91 -11.75
C GLY A 332 19.46 1.77 -13.02
N ILE A 333 19.39 1.16 -14.20
CA ILE A 333 19.34 1.90 -15.48
C ILE A 333 18.05 1.66 -16.26
N SER A 334 17.54 0.44 -16.29
CA SER A 334 16.45 0.07 -17.23
C SER A 334 15.06 0.12 -16.61
N SER A 335 14.86 -0.55 -15.48
CA SER A 335 13.58 -0.64 -14.77
C SER A 335 13.74 -0.52 -13.26
N ASP A 336 14.96 -0.72 -12.78
CA ASP A 336 15.28 -0.74 -11.37
C ASP A 336 15.54 0.67 -10.84
N SER A 337 15.36 0.86 -9.55
CA SER A 337 15.67 2.14 -8.92
C SER A 337 17.17 2.28 -8.68
N THR A 338 17.69 3.50 -8.79
CA THR A 338 19.07 3.81 -8.33
C THR A 338 18.98 4.29 -6.89
N TRP A 339 19.81 3.71 -6.03
CA TRP A 339 19.96 4.15 -4.66
C TRP A 339 21.39 4.56 -4.33
N ALA A 340 21.51 5.66 -3.60
CA ALA A 340 22.78 6.11 -3.02
C ALA A 340 22.54 6.45 -1.54
N VAL A 341 23.28 5.80 -0.64
CA VAL A 341 23.18 5.98 0.81
C VAL A 341 24.51 6.45 1.35
N VAL A 342 24.51 7.54 2.11
CA VAL A 342 25.70 8.09 2.78
C VAL A 342 25.64 7.78 4.26
N LEU A 343 26.72 7.19 4.79
CA LEU A 343 26.92 6.93 6.20
C LEU A 343 28.05 7.77 6.74
N ASP A 344 27.85 8.35 7.93
CA ASP A 344 28.93 8.87 8.78
C ASP A 344 29.47 7.70 9.64
N TYR A 345 30.72 7.35 9.43
CA TYR A 345 31.40 6.28 10.16
C TYR A 345 32.58 6.79 11.00
N THR A 346 32.57 8.06 11.35
CA THR A 346 33.58 8.68 12.22
C THR A 346 33.61 7.98 13.56
N ASP A 347 32.43 7.73 14.14
CA ASP A 347 32.27 6.82 15.28
C ASP A 347 31.82 5.45 14.78
N ARG A 348 32.71 4.47 14.86
CA ARG A 348 32.40 3.09 14.42
C ARG A 348 31.52 2.30 15.36
N SER A 349 31.40 2.74 16.59
CA SER A 349 30.46 2.15 17.54
C SER A 349 29.01 2.58 17.24
N ARG A 350 28.84 3.71 16.56
CA ARG A 350 27.55 4.28 16.19
C ARG A 350 27.60 4.94 14.80
N ILE A 351 27.45 4.15 13.78
CA ILE A 351 27.44 4.61 12.38
C ILE A 351 26.06 5.16 12.05
N THR A 352 26.03 6.40 11.55
CA THR A 352 24.78 7.12 11.30
C THR A 352 24.55 7.31 9.80
N ALA A 353 23.34 6.95 9.32
CA ALA A 353 22.90 7.27 7.97
C ALA A 353 22.52 8.75 7.91
N VAL A 354 23.19 9.52 7.04
CA VAL A 354 23.09 10.98 6.99
C VAL A 354 22.42 11.52 5.75
N ARG A 355 22.33 10.71 4.70
CA ARG A 355 21.65 11.09 3.46
C ARG A 355 21.31 9.86 2.61
N ALA A 356 20.13 9.85 2.01
CA ALA A 356 19.78 8.93 0.96
C ALA A 356 19.23 9.66 -0.27
N ARG A 357 19.51 9.13 -1.45
CA ARG A 357 18.92 9.59 -2.71
C ARG A 357 18.43 8.40 -3.50
N ARG A 358 17.22 8.56 -4.03
CA ARG A 358 16.56 7.56 -4.88
C ARG A 358 16.19 8.18 -6.22
N ARG A 359 16.35 7.42 -7.30
CA ARG A 359 15.77 7.72 -8.61
C ARG A 359 15.03 6.49 -9.12
N VAL A 360 13.82 6.68 -9.63
CA VAL A 360 12.92 5.62 -10.10
C VAL A 360 12.69 5.77 -11.60
N GLY A 361 12.47 4.65 -12.28
CA GLY A 361 12.16 4.60 -13.71
C GLY A 361 13.36 4.64 -14.62
N LYS A 362 13.15 4.76 -15.92
CA LYS A 362 14.23 4.81 -16.91
C LYS A 362 15.17 5.97 -16.66
N GLN A 363 16.45 5.67 -16.45
CA GLN A 363 17.47 6.65 -16.18
C GLN A 363 18.56 6.58 -17.22
N THR A 364 19.27 7.71 -17.40
CA THR A 364 20.48 7.75 -18.21
C THR A 364 21.70 7.64 -17.28
N ILE A 365 22.77 7.02 -17.76
CA ILE A 365 24.03 6.89 -17.01
C ILE A 365 24.52 8.26 -16.50
N PRO A 366 24.57 9.33 -17.31
CA PRO A 366 24.97 10.65 -16.82
C PRO A 366 24.09 11.18 -15.67
N SER A 367 22.78 10.91 -15.70
CA SER A 367 21.86 11.33 -14.64
C SER A 367 22.15 10.64 -13.31
N VAL A 368 22.47 9.34 -13.34
CA VAL A 368 22.85 8.54 -12.16
C VAL A 368 24.21 9.02 -11.64
N VAL A 369 25.21 9.16 -12.51
CA VAL A 369 26.56 9.64 -12.15
C VAL A 369 26.50 11.02 -11.52
N ASN A 370 25.70 11.94 -12.07
CA ASN A 370 25.56 13.29 -11.50
C ASN A 370 24.95 13.26 -10.10
N MET A 371 23.92 12.46 -9.86
CA MET A 371 23.32 12.32 -8.52
C MET A 371 24.33 11.81 -7.49
N VAL A 372 25.08 10.77 -7.84
CA VAL A 372 26.09 10.16 -6.95
C VAL A 372 27.25 11.13 -6.73
N ARG A 373 27.67 11.85 -7.79
CA ARG A 373 28.73 12.86 -7.71
C ARG A 373 28.35 14.03 -6.82
N GLU A 374 27.15 14.59 -6.97
CA GLU A 374 26.65 15.68 -6.15
C GLU A 374 26.65 15.31 -4.66
N ASN A 375 26.20 14.11 -4.33
CA ASN A 375 26.28 13.61 -2.96
C ASN A 375 27.73 13.50 -2.46
N ALA A 376 28.63 12.91 -3.25
CA ALA A 376 30.04 12.75 -2.86
C ALA A 376 30.72 14.10 -2.64
N LEU A 377 30.48 15.05 -3.54
CA LEU A 377 31.07 16.40 -3.44
C LEU A 377 30.55 17.17 -2.21
N LEU A 378 29.26 17.02 -1.89
CA LEU A 378 28.68 17.62 -0.69
C LEU A 378 29.45 17.17 0.56
N TYR A 379 29.67 15.86 0.73
CA TYR A 379 30.33 15.30 1.92
C TYR A 379 31.87 15.31 1.84
N GLN A 380 32.44 16.05 0.88
CA GLN A 380 33.88 16.37 0.79
C GLN A 380 34.14 17.84 1.10
N GLN A 381 33.13 18.64 1.43
CA GLN A 381 33.28 20.05 1.80
C GLN A 381 33.84 20.21 3.20
N ASP A 382 34.40 21.38 3.49
CA ASP A 382 34.84 21.82 4.82
C ASP A 382 35.83 20.87 5.53
N GLY A 383 36.64 20.12 4.77
CA GLY A 383 37.60 19.18 5.32
C GLY A 383 37.02 17.85 5.76
N ALA A 384 35.79 17.54 5.37
CA ALA A 384 35.22 16.21 5.46
C ALA A 384 35.76 15.30 4.36
N PHE A 385 35.70 13.99 4.58
CA PHE A 385 36.20 13.00 3.61
C PHE A 385 35.13 11.98 3.27
N CYS A 386 34.76 11.85 2.00
CA CYS A 386 33.77 10.89 1.52
C CYS A 386 34.34 9.99 0.42
N THR A 387 34.30 8.68 0.62
CA THR A 387 34.59 7.68 -0.41
C THR A 387 33.26 7.20 -1.01
N THR A 388 33.25 6.84 -2.30
CA THR A 388 32.08 6.24 -2.96
C THR A 388 32.39 4.79 -3.34
N ILE A 389 31.44 3.88 -3.04
CA ILE A 389 31.46 2.48 -3.49
C ILE A 389 30.24 2.24 -4.38
N VAL A 390 30.49 1.64 -5.54
CA VAL A 390 29.45 1.36 -6.54
C VAL A 390 29.41 -0.14 -6.83
N ASP A 391 28.21 -0.72 -6.95
CA ASP A 391 28.05 -2.06 -7.49
C ASP A 391 28.42 -2.08 -8.98
N GLU A 392 29.40 -2.91 -9.31
CA GLU A 392 29.91 -3.09 -10.68
C GLU A 392 29.34 -4.34 -11.38
N THR A 393 28.52 -5.15 -10.70
CA THR A 393 28.09 -6.48 -11.18
C THR A 393 27.08 -6.39 -12.33
N GLY A 394 26.38 -5.26 -12.44
CA GLY A 394 25.36 -5.02 -13.47
C GLY A 394 25.93 -4.57 -14.80
N LEU A 395 25.05 -4.46 -15.78
CA LEU A 395 25.18 -4.01 -17.17
C LEU A 395 26.51 -3.28 -17.51
N GLY A 396 27.49 -4.03 -18.02
CA GLY A 396 28.65 -3.45 -18.65
C GLY A 396 29.65 -2.82 -17.67
N GLY A 397 30.03 -3.50 -16.59
CA GLY A 397 30.96 -3.03 -15.56
C GLY A 397 32.14 -2.19 -16.03
N ARG A 398 32.62 -2.38 -17.26
CA ARG A 398 33.66 -1.51 -17.86
C ARG A 398 33.11 -0.14 -18.26
N LEU A 399 31.90 -0.06 -18.84
CA LEU A 399 31.28 1.20 -19.28
C LEU A 399 30.91 2.05 -18.05
N PHE A 400 30.38 1.41 -17.03
CA PHE A 400 30.08 2.06 -15.74
C PHE A 400 31.34 2.65 -15.11
N ARG A 401 32.45 1.91 -15.14
CA ARG A 401 33.73 2.36 -14.60
C ARG A 401 34.20 3.66 -15.23
N GLN A 402 34.08 3.78 -16.56
CA GLN A 402 34.52 5.00 -17.28
C GLN A 402 33.70 6.21 -16.85
N GLU A 403 32.40 6.09 -16.76
CA GLU A 403 31.52 7.20 -16.42
C GLU A 403 31.60 7.61 -14.94
N PHE A 404 31.71 6.64 -14.01
CA PHE A 404 31.86 6.93 -12.59
C PHE A 404 33.23 7.41 -12.18
N ASN A 405 34.24 7.30 -13.04
CA ASN A 405 35.63 7.72 -12.76
C ASN A 405 35.77 9.22 -12.46
N VAL A 406 34.79 10.03 -12.76
CA VAL A 406 34.70 11.46 -12.38
C VAL A 406 34.48 11.68 -10.88
N ILE A 407 34.11 10.64 -10.14
CA ILE A 407 33.88 10.66 -8.69
C ILE A 407 35.17 10.16 -8.00
N LYS A 408 35.76 10.98 -7.15
CA LYS A 408 36.99 10.62 -6.42
C LYS A 408 36.83 10.89 -4.94
N PRO A 409 37.28 9.97 -4.05
CA PRO A 409 37.75 8.61 -4.34
C PRO A 409 36.59 7.65 -4.65
N LEU A 410 36.76 6.80 -5.66
CA LEU A 410 35.83 5.81 -6.11
C LEU A 410 36.35 4.38 -5.88
N ARG A 411 35.51 3.49 -5.50
CA ARG A 411 35.76 2.04 -5.43
C ARG A 411 34.61 1.28 -6.09
N GLY A 412 34.92 0.28 -6.88
CA GLY A 412 33.95 -0.66 -7.41
C GLY A 412 33.86 -1.92 -6.57
N TYR A 413 32.67 -2.45 -6.39
CA TYR A 413 32.47 -3.75 -5.77
C TYR A 413 31.87 -4.72 -6.80
N ASP A 414 32.67 -5.74 -7.16
CA ASP A 414 32.24 -6.79 -8.08
C ASP A 414 31.83 -8.05 -7.30
N PHE A 415 30.54 -8.38 -7.36
CA PHE A 415 30.03 -9.63 -6.79
C PHE A 415 30.53 -10.88 -7.54
N GLY A 416 31.10 -10.73 -8.75
CA GLY A 416 31.73 -11.81 -9.53
C GLY A 416 30.78 -12.99 -9.82
N GLY A 417 29.47 -12.77 -9.84
CA GLY A 417 28.48 -13.82 -10.01
C GLY A 417 28.39 -14.84 -8.84
N THR A 418 29.15 -14.64 -7.78
CA THR A 418 29.19 -15.56 -6.64
C THR A 418 28.24 -15.12 -5.53
N LYS A 419 27.26 -16.00 -5.20
CA LYS A 419 26.33 -15.79 -4.07
C LYS A 419 27.05 -15.53 -2.74
N SER A 420 28.27 -16.05 -2.56
CA SER A 420 29.03 -15.94 -1.30
C SER A 420 29.42 -14.52 -0.94
N LYS A 421 29.81 -13.69 -1.91
CA LYS A 421 30.16 -12.26 -1.67
C LYS A 421 28.95 -11.44 -1.26
N LYS A 422 27.81 -11.63 -1.94
CA LYS A 422 26.53 -10.99 -1.58
C LYS A 422 26.10 -11.39 -0.17
N LEU A 423 26.18 -12.67 0.16
CA LEU A 423 25.84 -13.18 1.49
C LEU A 423 26.73 -12.60 2.59
N ALA A 424 28.04 -12.49 2.35
CA ALA A 424 28.97 -11.89 3.33
C ALA A 424 28.66 -10.42 3.61
N LEU A 425 28.30 -9.68 2.57
CA LEU A 425 27.92 -8.25 2.66
C LEU A 425 26.62 -8.08 3.47
N LEU A 426 25.60 -8.88 3.17
CA LEU A 426 24.33 -8.88 3.90
C LEU A 426 24.47 -9.36 5.34
N ALA A 427 25.31 -10.39 5.60
CA ALA A 427 25.58 -10.86 6.94
C ALA A 427 26.27 -9.78 7.80
N MET A 428 27.15 -8.98 7.21
CA MET A 428 27.76 -7.86 7.90
C MET A 428 26.73 -6.79 8.25
N LEU A 429 25.88 -6.39 7.30
CA LEU A 429 24.77 -5.45 7.56
C LEU A 429 23.87 -5.93 8.68
N LYS A 430 23.46 -7.22 8.62
CA LYS A 430 22.65 -7.85 9.67
C LYS A 430 23.34 -7.76 11.02
N ALA A 431 24.62 -8.14 11.11
CA ALA A 431 25.38 -8.10 12.36
C ALA A 431 25.49 -6.67 12.95
N MET A 432 25.59 -5.64 12.11
CA MET A 432 25.62 -4.25 12.57
C MET A 432 24.26 -3.80 13.14
N MET A 433 23.14 -4.21 12.52
CA MET A 433 21.79 -3.93 13.05
C MET A 433 21.55 -4.71 14.36
N ASP A 434 21.89 -6.00 14.41
CA ASP A 434 21.74 -6.82 15.62
C ASP A 434 22.54 -6.26 16.80
N LYS A 435 23.69 -5.64 16.55
CA LYS A 435 24.54 -4.98 17.54
C LYS A 435 24.12 -3.53 17.83
N LYS A 436 23.08 -3.01 17.20
CA LYS A 436 22.63 -1.60 17.30
C LYS A 436 23.76 -0.58 16.95
N GLN A 437 24.62 -0.94 16.05
CA GLN A 437 25.71 -0.07 15.58
C GLN A 437 25.28 0.88 14.47
N LEU A 438 24.11 0.64 13.85
CA LEU A 438 23.60 1.43 12.75
C LEU A 438 22.39 2.27 13.25
N VAL A 439 22.42 3.56 12.92
CA VAL A 439 21.32 4.50 13.18
C VAL A 439 20.83 5.05 11.85
N ILE A 440 19.56 4.82 11.53
CA ILE A 440 18.91 5.23 10.28
C ILE A 440 17.73 6.13 10.62
N PRO A 441 17.57 7.29 9.97
CA PRO A 441 16.42 8.17 10.18
C PRO A 441 15.09 7.53 9.74
N ARG A 442 13.97 8.15 10.13
CA ARG A 442 12.63 7.88 9.63
C ARG A 442 12.23 8.91 8.57
N GLY A 443 11.11 8.64 7.89
CA GLY A 443 10.59 9.46 6.81
C GLY A 443 11.19 9.10 5.44
N GLN A 444 10.68 9.74 4.38
CA GLN A 444 11.16 9.46 3.02
C GLN A 444 12.57 10.01 2.78
N PRO A 445 13.46 9.29 2.08
CA PRO A 445 13.27 7.96 1.47
C PRO A 445 13.63 6.77 2.39
N TRP A 446 13.91 6.99 3.67
CA TRP A 446 14.36 5.97 4.62
C TRP A 446 13.31 4.90 4.92
N ASP A 447 12.02 5.29 4.89
CA ASP A 447 10.93 4.32 5.09
C ASP A 447 10.82 3.33 3.92
N ASP A 448 11.23 3.71 2.71
CA ASP A 448 11.36 2.78 1.58
C ASP A 448 12.49 1.77 1.81
N LEU A 449 13.63 2.21 2.33
CA LEU A 449 14.72 1.33 2.74
C LEU A 449 14.27 0.36 3.84
N ARG A 450 13.53 0.85 4.85
CA ARG A 450 12.99 0.01 5.92
C ARG A 450 12.10 -1.09 5.36
N ARG A 451 11.20 -0.76 4.42
CA ARG A 451 10.34 -1.76 3.76
C ARG A 451 11.14 -2.81 3.02
N GLN A 452 12.16 -2.40 2.25
CA GLN A 452 13.04 -3.35 1.55
C GLN A 452 13.79 -4.26 2.53
N LEU A 453 14.26 -3.76 3.68
CA LEU A 453 14.91 -4.58 4.71
C LEU A 453 13.95 -5.61 5.32
N LEU A 454 12.73 -5.20 5.67
CA LEU A 454 11.71 -6.07 6.27
C LEU A 454 11.20 -7.15 5.30
N SER A 455 11.15 -6.86 4.02
CA SER A 455 10.71 -7.79 2.98
C SER A 455 11.84 -8.61 2.35
N TYR A 456 13.12 -8.36 2.72
CA TYR A 456 14.27 -8.96 2.06
C TYR A 456 14.33 -10.48 2.23
N LYS A 457 14.38 -11.20 1.09
CA LYS A 457 14.54 -12.66 1.02
C LYS A 457 15.73 -13.02 0.15
N LEU A 458 16.55 -13.96 0.60
CA LEU A 458 17.79 -14.35 -0.12
C LEU A 458 17.54 -14.95 -1.51
N ASN A 459 16.39 -15.58 -1.71
CA ASN A 459 16.08 -16.35 -2.91
C ASN A 459 15.01 -15.72 -3.81
N ASP A 460 14.48 -14.56 -3.44
CA ASP A 460 13.44 -13.90 -4.23
C ASP A 460 14.08 -12.88 -5.19
N LYS A 461 13.95 -13.17 -6.49
CA LYS A 461 14.47 -12.32 -7.57
C LYS A 461 13.51 -11.19 -7.99
N LYS A 462 12.30 -11.17 -7.43
CA LYS A 462 11.27 -10.18 -7.78
C LYS A 462 11.22 -9.00 -6.81
N LEU A 463 11.92 -9.09 -5.68
CA LEU A 463 11.95 -8.04 -4.68
C LEU A 463 12.86 -6.88 -5.12
N GLU A 464 12.40 -5.66 -4.90
CA GLU A 464 13.27 -4.48 -4.93
C GLU A 464 14.28 -4.60 -3.79
N THR A 465 15.57 -4.57 -4.11
CA THR A 465 16.66 -4.74 -3.13
C THR A 465 17.73 -3.65 -3.23
N ASP A 466 17.55 -2.68 -4.09
CA ASP A 466 18.56 -1.69 -4.45
C ASP A 466 18.96 -0.80 -3.26
N ALA A 467 17.99 -0.41 -2.42
CA ALA A 467 18.27 0.35 -1.21
C ALA A 467 19.09 -0.46 -0.19
N VAL A 468 18.74 -1.74 -0.03
CA VAL A 468 19.43 -2.67 0.86
C VAL A 468 20.86 -2.89 0.38
N MET A 469 21.08 -3.03 -0.92
CA MET A 469 22.41 -3.22 -1.50
C MET A 469 23.27 -1.96 -1.38
N ALA A 470 22.71 -0.77 -1.63
CA ALA A 470 23.41 0.50 -1.43
C ALA A 470 23.85 0.69 0.03
N LEU A 471 22.93 0.42 0.99
CA LEU A 471 23.23 0.47 2.42
C LEU A 471 24.31 -0.57 2.80
N ALA A 472 24.16 -1.80 2.32
CA ALA A 472 25.09 -2.88 2.64
C ALA A 472 26.51 -2.62 2.14
N LEU A 473 26.68 -2.03 0.95
CA LEU A 473 27.97 -1.59 0.42
C LEU A 473 28.61 -0.53 1.33
N ALA A 474 27.85 0.49 1.74
CA ALA A 474 28.33 1.52 2.65
C ALA A 474 28.71 0.96 4.03
N ALA A 475 27.85 0.14 4.61
CA ALA A 475 28.03 -0.50 5.91
C ALA A 475 29.26 -1.41 5.93
N TRP A 476 29.44 -2.20 4.86
CA TRP A 476 30.59 -3.09 4.73
C TRP A 476 31.93 -2.33 4.73
N TYR A 477 32.01 -1.19 4.02
CA TYR A 477 33.22 -0.37 4.05
C TYR A 477 33.44 0.24 5.43
N ALA A 478 32.39 0.80 6.01
CA ALA A 478 32.46 1.44 7.33
C ALA A 478 32.93 0.47 8.44
N SER A 479 32.61 -0.82 8.32
CA SER A 479 33.02 -1.86 9.28
C SER A 479 34.48 -2.26 9.20
N ARG A 480 35.17 -2.02 8.06
CA ARG A 480 36.56 -2.41 7.85
C ARG A 480 37.55 -1.28 8.26
N ASN A 481 38.76 -1.65 8.64
CA ASN A 481 39.76 -0.68 9.04
C ASN A 481 40.42 -0.08 7.81
N PRO A 482 40.25 1.23 7.48
CA PRO A 482 40.85 1.83 6.28
C PRO A 482 42.31 2.12 6.40
N GLU A 483 42.91 2.01 7.59
CA GLU A 483 44.34 2.28 7.79
C GLU A 483 45.26 1.17 7.26
N ASN A 484 44.71 0.00 6.99
CA ASN A 484 45.42 -1.08 6.32
C ASN A 484 44.56 -1.62 5.19
N PRO A 485 44.70 -1.13 3.96
CA PRO A 485 44.02 -1.72 2.81
C PRO A 485 44.66 -3.07 2.54
N VAL A 486 44.17 -4.08 3.25
CA VAL A 486 44.40 -5.45 2.81
C VAL A 486 43.89 -5.50 1.37
N LYS A 487 44.74 -5.96 0.45
CA LYS A 487 44.35 -6.23 -0.93
C LYS A 487 43.22 -7.27 -0.92
N ASP A 488 42.01 -6.79 -0.73
CA ASP A 488 40.84 -7.64 -0.85
C ASP A 488 40.58 -7.83 -2.34
N PRO A 489 40.62 -9.05 -2.88
CA PRO A 489 40.42 -9.30 -4.30
C PRO A 489 39.04 -8.86 -4.81
N ALA A 490 38.13 -8.47 -3.93
CA ALA A 490 36.81 -7.93 -4.29
C ALA A 490 36.86 -6.46 -4.72
N PHE A 491 37.96 -5.73 -4.50
CA PHE A 491 38.09 -4.33 -4.91
C PHE A 491 38.96 -4.17 -6.13
N SER A 492 38.45 -3.46 -7.11
CA SER A 492 39.29 -2.83 -8.12
C SER A 492 39.67 -1.42 -7.66
N TYR A 493 41.00 -1.17 -7.51
CA TYR A 493 41.50 0.17 -7.19
C TYR A 493 41.59 1.01 -8.44
N TYR A 494 40.91 2.17 -8.45
CA TYR A 494 41.17 3.23 -9.42
C TYR A 494 42.09 4.29 -8.79
N GLY A 495 43.33 3.92 -8.59
CA GLY A 495 44.41 4.85 -8.32
C GLY A 495 45.14 5.09 -9.62
N GLY A 496 45.12 6.31 -10.13
CA GLY A 496 46.03 6.70 -11.20
C GLY A 496 47.46 6.49 -10.76
N SER A 497 48.21 5.71 -11.51
CA SER A 497 49.65 5.96 -11.66
C SER A 497 49.81 7.24 -12.46
N ASP A 498 50.58 8.16 -11.94
CA ASP A 498 51.07 9.36 -12.63
C ASP A 498 51.54 9.08 -14.05
#